data_36153d6ab861ef9040d03f40b400c1b1
#
_entry.id   36153d6ab861ef9040d03f40b400c1b1
#
_cell.length_a   1.000
_cell.length_b   1.000
_cell.length_c   1.000
_cell.angle_alpha   90.00
_cell.angle_beta   90.00
_cell.angle_gamma   90.00
#
_symmetry.space_group_name_H-M   'P 1'
#
loop_
_entity.id
_entity.type
_entity.pdbx_description
1 polymer ?
#
loop_
_entity_poly.entity_id
_entity_poly.type
_entity_poly.pdbx_seq_one_letter_code
_entity_poly.pdbx_strand_id
1 'polypeptide(L)'
;MNTKDFYSFYDLREMDILSISSKGNDLIILLNADVEMELMANGFRGGFDLSFLQEVTFKDCRININLTSPIDIKRYEYQDDKLVIQANKETIIIPEREVVIKKIKTNHV
;
A
#
# COMPACT_ATOMS: atom_id res chain seq x y z
N MET A 1 -0.08 -12.66 -4.98
CA MET A 1 1.11 -11.77 -4.83
C MET A 1 1.70 -12.00 -3.46
N ASN A 2 3.01 -11.94 -3.35
CA ASN A 2 3.71 -12.03 -2.06
C ASN A 2 4.36 -10.68 -1.71
N THR A 3 4.99 -10.60 -0.54
CA THR A 3 5.61 -9.36 -0.06
C THR A 3 6.68 -8.83 -1.02
N LYS A 4 7.48 -9.71 -1.59
CA LYS A 4 8.52 -9.34 -2.56
C LYS A 4 7.92 -8.73 -3.82
N ASP A 5 6.85 -9.33 -4.34
CA ASP A 5 6.16 -8.81 -5.52
C ASP A 5 5.56 -7.44 -5.23
N PHE A 6 4.96 -7.28 -4.06
CA PHE A 6 4.43 -6.00 -3.64
C PHE A 6 5.52 -4.92 -3.65
N TYR A 7 6.67 -5.22 -3.06
CA TYR A 7 7.79 -4.28 -3.05
C TYR A 7 8.25 -3.92 -4.46
N SER A 8 8.25 -4.89 -5.38
CA SER A 8 8.70 -4.67 -6.76
C SER A 8 7.76 -3.79 -7.57
N PHE A 9 6.44 -3.86 -7.28
CA PHE A 9 5.44 -3.13 -8.06
C PHE A 9 4.97 -1.83 -7.41
N TYR A 10 5.14 -1.68 -6.10
CA TYR A 10 4.64 -0.53 -5.35
C TYR A 10 5.78 0.19 -4.65
N ASP A 11 5.99 1.45 -5.00
CA ASP A 11 6.91 2.32 -4.25
C ASP A 11 6.09 3.21 -3.32
N LEU A 12 6.02 2.81 -2.06
CA LEU A 12 5.24 3.55 -1.07
C LEU A 12 5.73 4.97 -0.82
N ARG A 13 6.98 5.26 -1.16
CA ARG A 13 7.54 6.61 -1.01
C ARG A 13 6.89 7.61 -1.96
N GLU A 14 6.35 7.12 -3.07
CA GLU A 14 5.72 7.94 -4.12
C GLU A 14 4.20 7.85 -4.10
N MET A 15 3.64 7.19 -3.10
CA MET A 15 2.21 6.97 -2.98
C MET A 15 1.61 7.75 -1.82
N ASP A 16 0.34 8.10 -1.97
CA ASP A 16 -0.43 8.72 -0.91
C ASP A 16 -1.03 7.65 -0.01
N ILE A 17 -0.43 7.47 1.17
CA ILE A 17 -0.83 6.45 2.12
C ILE A 17 -1.78 7.07 3.14
N LEU A 18 -2.97 6.52 3.23
CA LEU A 18 -4.01 7.02 4.12
C LEU A 18 -3.93 6.41 5.51
N SER A 19 -3.61 5.11 5.58
CA SER A 19 -3.48 4.45 6.87
C SER A 19 -2.63 3.19 6.77
N ILE A 20 -1.99 2.84 7.87
CA ILE A 20 -1.32 1.56 8.09
C ILE A 20 -1.81 1.04 9.43
N SER A 21 -2.54 -0.06 9.42
CA SER A 21 -3.18 -0.54 10.64
C SER A 21 -3.21 -2.07 10.71
N SER A 22 -3.27 -2.58 11.92
CA SER A 22 -3.54 -4.00 12.15
C SER A 22 -5.04 -4.24 12.24
N LYS A 23 -5.50 -5.32 11.61
CA LYS A 23 -6.89 -5.75 11.69
C LYS A 23 -6.92 -7.27 11.83
N GLY A 24 -7.30 -7.74 13.02
CA GLY A 24 -7.22 -9.17 13.32
C GLY A 24 -5.78 -9.65 13.24
N ASN A 25 -5.52 -10.64 12.40
CA ASN A 25 -4.18 -11.19 12.20
C ASN A 25 -3.45 -10.62 10.99
N ASP A 26 -4.03 -9.59 10.36
CA ASP A 26 -3.53 -9.04 9.11
C ASP A 26 -3.03 -7.60 9.30
N LEU A 27 -2.11 -7.20 8.44
CA LEU A 27 -1.68 -5.81 8.32
C LEU A 27 -2.30 -5.20 7.07
N ILE A 28 -2.94 -4.04 7.23
CA ILE A 28 -3.65 -3.38 6.15
C ILE A 28 -3.05 -2.02 5.87
N ILE A 29 -2.69 -1.78 4.62
CA ILE A 29 -2.27 -0.48 4.12
C ILE A 29 -3.35 0.04 3.18
N LEU A 30 -3.93 1.17 3.52
CA LEU A 30 -4.89 1.85 2.67
C LEU A 30 -4.17 2.97 1.95
N LEU A 31 -4.20 2.93 0.62
CA LEU A 31 -3.52 3.92 -0.19
C LEU A 31 -4.39 4.40 -1.35
N ASN A 32 -4.07 5.59 -1.81
CA ASN A 32 -4.73 6.18 -2.96
C ASN A 32 -3.92 5.83 -4.21
N ALA A 33 -4.51 5.03 -5.09
CA ALA A 33 -3.84 4.63 -6.33
C ALA A 33 -4.21 5.62 -7.44
N ASP A 34 -3.20 5.99 -8.22
CA ASP A 34 -3.39 6.85 -9.37
C ASP A 34 -3.85 6.01 -10.56
N VAL A 35 -5.14 6.07 -10.84
CA VAL A 35 -5.75 5.34 -11.95
C VAL A 35 -5.32 5.90 -13.30
N GLU A 36 -4.94 7.15 -13.35
CA GLU A 36 -4.48 7.77 -14.59
C GLU A 36 -3.28 7.03 -15.16
N MET A 37 -2.35 6.62 -14.33
CA MET A 37 -1.20 5.82 -14.78
C MET A 37 -1.62 4.46 -15.33
N GLU A 38 -2.56 3.80 -14.69
CA GLU A 38 -3.07 2.49 -15.13
C GLU A 38 -3.80 2.60 -16.47
N LEU A 39 -4.61 3.64 -16.64
CA LEU A 39 -5.33 3.91 -17.89
C LEU A 39 -4.39 4.31 -19.02
N MET A 40 -3.38 5.12 -18.76
CA MET A 40 -2.38 5.50 -19.75
C MET A 40 -1.53 4.32 -20.20
N ALA A 41 -1.20 3.42 -19.30
CA ALA A 41 -0.47 2.20 -19.64
C ALA A 41 -1.26 1.29 -20.58
N ASN A 42 -2.59 1.37 -20.55
CA ASN A 42 -3.49 0.63 -21.45
C ASN A 42 -3.91 1.43 -22.69
N GLY A 43 -3.26 2.57 -22.95
CA GLY A 43 -3.51 3.38 -24.14
C GLY A 43 -4.74 4.27 -24.07
N PHE A 44 -5.34 4.40 -22.93
CA PHE A 44 -6.50 5.25 -22.74
C PHE A 44 -6.08 6.69 -22.48
N ARG A 45 -6.59 7.62 -23.27
CA ARG A 45 -6.35 9.06 -23.09
C ARG A 45 -7.68 9.73 -22.78
N GLY A 46 -7.94 9.94 -21.50
CA GLY A 46 -9.14 10.64 -21.08
C GLY A 46 -8.93 11.34 -19.75
N GLY A 47 -9.52 12.52 -19.61
CA GLY A 47 -9.47 13.27 -18.37
C GLY A 47 -10.46 12.76 -17.35
N PHE A 48 -10.28 11.52 -16.92
CA PHE A 48 -11.07 10.98 -15.82
C PHE A 48 -10.26 11.08 -14.52
N ASP A 49 -10.75 11.90 -13.64
CA ASP A 49 -10.22 12.01 -12.28
C ASP A 49 -10.85 10.89 -11.45
N LEU A 50 -10.44 9.66 -11.75
CA LEU A 50 -10.88 8.48 -11.01
C LEU A 50 -9.78 8.08 -10.05
N SER A 51 -9.84 8.60 -8.84
CA SER A 51 -9.00 8.11 -7.76
C SER A 51 -9.65 6.85 -7.17
N PHE A 52 -8.89 5.77 -7.12
CA PHE A 52 -9.31 4.56 -6.43
C PHE A 52 -8.51 4.42 -5.15
N LEU A 53 -9.21 4.06 -4.10
CA LEU A 53 -8.56 3.56 -2.90
C LEU A 53 -8.19 2.09 -3.12
N GLN A 54 -6.98 1.74 -2.75
CA GLN A 54 -6.55 0.34 -2.71
C GLN A 54 -6.32 -0.07 -1.27
N GLU A 55 -6.90 -1.19 -0.92
CA GLU A 55 -6.66 -1.84 0.36
C GLU A 55 -5.69 -2.98 0.13
N VAL A 56 -4.49 -2.84 0.69
CA VAL A 56 -3.44 -3.85 0.61
C VAL A 56 -3.41 -4.61 1.92
N THR A 57 -3.65 -5.91 1.87
CA THR A 57 -3.67 -6.76 3.05
C THR A 57 -2.50 -7.73 3.01
N PHE A 58 -1.63 -7.65 4.01
CA PHE A 58 -0.59 -8.65 4.26
C PHE A 58 -1.18 -9.69 5.21
N LYS A 59 -1.43 -10.88 4.68
CA LYS A 59 -2.08 -11.95 5.43
C LYS A 59 -1.18 -12.51 6.51
N ASP A 60 -1.77 -12.84 7.65
CA ASP A 60 -1.09 -13.46 8.78
C ASP A 60 0.18 -12.70 9.20
N CYS A 61 0.04 -11.39 9.25
CA CYS A 61 1.10 -10.48 9.62
C CYS A 61 0.65 -9.65 10.83
N ARG A 62 1.00 -10.11 12.01
CA ARG A 62 0.60 -9.48 13.27
C ARG A 62 1.61 -8.41 13.66
N ILE A 63 1.28 -7.18 13.35
CA ILE A 63 2.06 -6.02 13.77
C ILE A 63 1.08 -5.06 14.42
N ASN A 64 1.32 -4.74 15.68
CA ASN A 64 0.46 -3.82 16.40
C ASN A 64 0.81 -2.38 16.02
N ILE A 65 0.09 -1.86 15.04
CA ILE A 65 0.32 -0.51 14.53
C ILE A 65 -1.01 0.11 14.12
N ASN A 66 -1.09 1.43 14.30
CA ASN A 66 -2.25 2.21 13.86
C ASN A 66 -1.77 3.62 13.48
N LEU A 67 -1.45 3.80 12.22
CA LEU A 67 -1.03 5.09 11.67
C LEU A 67 -2.10 5.61 10.72
N THR A 68 -2.41 6.90 10.85
CA THR A 68 -3.31 7.62 9.96
C THR A 68 -2.56 8.78 9.29
N SER A 69 -3.07 9.22 8.14
CA SER A 69 -2.51 10.35 7.41
C SER A 69 -2.36 11.60 8.32
N PRO A 70 -1.27 12.36 8.20
CA PRO A 70 -0.20 12.23 7.21
C PRO A 70 0.81 11.15 7.56
N ILE A 71 1.18 10.36 6.56
CA ILE A 71 2.18 9.30 6.71
C ILE A 71 3.37 9.60 5.79
N ASP A 72 4.53 9.73 6.40
CA ASP A 72 5.79 9.99 5.71
C ASP A 72 6.64 8.73 5.72
N ILE A 73 6.92 8.18 4.54
CA ILE A 73 7.76 6.99 4.40
C ILE A 73 9.21 7.44 4.26
N LYS A 74 9.99 7.17 5.29
CA LYS A 74 11.40 7.55 5.37
C LYS A 74 12.35 6.46 4.89
N ARG A 75 11.92 5.21 4.97
CA ARG A 75 12.70 4.05 4.54
C ARG A 75 11.77 3.02 3.94
N TYR A 76 12.17 2.46 2.80
CA TYR A 76 11.40 1.45 2.10
C TYR A 76 12.38 0.51 1.40
N GLU A 77 12.65 -0.64 2.00
CA GLU A 77 13.67 -1.57 1.54
C GLU A 77 13.19 -3.01 1.67
N TYR A 78 13.61 -3.85 0.73
CA TYR A 78 13.41 -5.29 0.81
C TYR A 78 14.77 -5.97 0.97
N GLN A 79 14.97 -6.65 2.08
CA GLN A 79 16.25 -7.22 2.44
C GLN A 79 16.05 -8.45 3.34
N ASP A 80 16.77 -9.53 3.04
CA ASP A 80 16.72 -10.77 3.81
C ASP A 80 15.29 -11.33 3.94
N ASP A 81 14.56 -11.38 2.83
CA ASP A 81 13.17 -11.84 2.73
C ASP A 81 12.20 -11.06 3.62
N LYS A 82 12.50 -9.80 3.86
CA LYS A 82 11.66 -8.92 4.68
C LYS A 82 11.53 -7.55 4.04
N LEU A 83 10.34 -7.00 4.10
CA LEU A 83 10.07 -5.61 3.72
C LEU A 83 10.19 -4.74 4.96
N VAL A 84 11.10 -3.77 4.91
CA VAL A 84 11.32 -2.82 6.00
C VAL A 84 10.75 -1.47 5.59
N ILE A 85 9.78 -1.01 6.36
CA ILE A 85 9.13 0.28 6.15
C ILE A 85 9.34 1.13 7.39
N GLN A 86 9.93 2.30 7.22
CA GLN A 86 9.93 3.30 8.27
C GLN A 86 8.92 4.39 7.92
N ALA A 87 7.82 4.39 8.65
CA ALA A 87 6.70 5.31 8.48
C ALA A 87 6.60 6.21 9.71
N ASN A 88 6.74 7.50 9.51
CA ASN A 88 6.82 8.47 10.61
C ASN A 88 7.93 8.07 11.59
N LYS A 89 7.58 7.72 12.84
CA LYS A 89 8.53 7.27 13.84
C LYS A 89 8.51 5.76 14.07
N GLU A 90 7.69 5.05 13.27
CA GLU A 90 7.49 3.61 13.41
C GLU A 90 8.30 2.83 12.39
N THR A 91 8.91 1.74 12.83
CA THR A 91 9.57 0.80 11.94
C THR A 91 8.72 -0.45 11.84
N ILE A 92 8.35 -0.81 10.61
CA ILE A 92 7.49 -1.95 10.30
C ILE A 92 8.32 -2.96 9.54
N ILE A 93 8.38 -4.19 10.02
CA ILE A 93 9.10 -5.28 9.37
C ILE A 93 8.09 -6.34 8.96
N ILE A 94 7.91 -6.50 7.65
CA ILE A 94 6.92 -7.41 7.08
C ILE A 94 7.66 -8.61 6.47
N PRO A 95 7.49 -9.82 7.02
CA PRO A 95 8.08 -11.02 6.44
C PRO A 95 7.36 -11.40 5.14
N GLU A 96 7.84 -12.45 4.46
CA GLU A 96 7.14 -12.98 3.30
C GLU A 96 5.75 -13.47 3.69
N ARG A 97 4.75 -12.88 3.08
CA ARG A 97 3.34 -13.20 3.31
C ARG A 97 2.56 -13.11 2.00
N GLU A 98 1.41 -13.71 1.99
CA GLU A 98 0.44 -13.50 0.92
C GLU A 98 -0.09 -12.07 1.00
N VAL A 99 -0.11 -11.38 -0.14
CA VAL A 99 -0.61 -10.01 -0.24
C VAL A 99 -1.84 -10.00 -1.13
N VAL A 100 -2.91 -9.45 -0.62
CA VAL A 100 -4.18 -9.31 -1.35
C VAL A 100 -4.45 -7.83 -1.54
N ILE A 101 -4.73 -7.43 -2.78
CA ILE A 101 -5.03 -6.06 -3.12
C ILE A 101 -6.48 -5.97 -3.57
N LYS A 102 -7.24 -5.12 -2.89
CA LYS A 102 -8.64 -4.87 -3.19
C LYS A 102 -8.82 -3.42 -3.59
N LYS A 103 -9.45 -3.19 -4.73
CA LYS A 103 -9.82 -1.84 -5.15
C LYS A 103 -11.13 -1.43 -4.47
N ILE A 104 -11.08 -0.31 -3.78
CA ILE A 104 -12.27 0.29 -3.17
C ILE A 104 -12.65 1.51 -3.98
N LYS A 105 -13.81 1.43 -4.64
CA LYS A 105 -14.30 2.56 -5.41
C LYS A 105 -14.82 3.64 -4.48
N THR A 106 -14.18 4.80 -4.51
CA THR A 106 -14.73 5.96 -3.82
C THR A 106 -15.84 6.56 -4.66
N ASN A 107 -17.05 6.57 -4.11
CA ASN A 107 -18.14 7.31 -4.71
C ASN A 107 -17.92 8.79 -4.46
N HIS A 108 -17.44 9.48 -5.49
CA HIS A 108 -17.56 10.93 -5.52
C HIS A 108 -18.96 11.26 -6.01
N VAL A 109 -19.75 11.72 -5.12
CA VAL A 109 -21.02 12.34 -5.48
C VAL A 109 -20.77 13.80 -5.76
#